data_c14239a17439087b56dc2e2bb2592dbc
#
_entry.id   c14239a17439087b56dc2e2bb2592dbc
#
_cell.length_a   1.000
_cell.length_b   1.000
_cell.length_c   1.000
_cell.angle_alpha   90.00
_cell.angle_beta   90.00
_cell.angle_gamma   90.00
#
_symmetry.space_group_name_H-M   'P 1'
#
loop_
_entity.id
_entity.type
_entity.pdbx_description
1 polymer ?
#
loop_
_entity_poly.entity_id
_entity_poly.type
_entity_poly.pdbx_seq_one_letter_code
_entity_poly.pdbx_strand_id
1 'polypeptide(L)'
;CEKVEIMAERCRQINPRIKVNIIDDFLTPENVAELLNPVPDIVLDCIDDVKAKLALMLHCRFNKIPLIVSGGAGGKLDPLKIRVADLSKTEQDPMLAKLRSQLRARGICKKPKEKFGITCIYSIDNPFSSADVCPSAGLRCGGYGSAVVVTSSFAMIAVAEVLKKLDLKKA
;
A
#
# COMPACT_ATOMS: atom_id res chain seq x y z
N CYS A 1 5.37 0.36 24.52
CA CYS A 1 4.08 0.58 23.81
C CYS A 1 4.23 0.22 22.35
N GLU A 2 3.32 -0.62 21.87
CA GLU A 2 3.28 -1.02 20.46
C GLU A 2 2.82 0.15 19.58
N LYS A 3 3.32 0.20 18.34
CA LYS A 3 2.97 1.30 17.39
C LYS A 3 1.48 1.37 17.12
N VAL A 4 0.81 0.23 17.05
CA VAL A 4 -0.63 0.13 16.77
C VAL A 4 -1.47 0.70 17.90
N GLU A 5 -1.06 0.51 19.16
CA GLU A 5 -1.73 1.08 20.33
C GLU A 5 -1.66 2.61 20.35
N ILE A 6 -0.45 3.16 20.13
CA ILE A 6 -0.24 4.61 20.08
C ILE A 6 -1.08 5.24 18.96
N MET A 7 -1.13 4.61 17.80
CA MET A 7 -1.93 5.12 16.68
C MET A 7 -3.43 5.05 16.97
N ALA A 8 -3.89 3.97 17.60
CA ALA A 8 -5.30 3.84 17.99
C ALA A 8 -5.72 4.92 19.01
N GLU A 9 -4.85 5.21 19.97
CA GLU A 9 -5.07 6.30 20.92
C GLU A 9 -5.17 7.66 20.24
N ARG A 10 -4.24 7.98 19.33
CA ARG A 10 -4.28 9.22 18.52
C ARG A 10 -5.57 9.33 17.70
N CYS A 11 -6.02 8.24 17.09
CA CYS A 11 -7.28 8.23 16.34
C CYS A 11 -8.47 8.57 17.26
N ARG A 12 -8.51 8.02 18.48
CA ARG A 12 -9.58 8.31 19.46
C ARG A 12 -9.52 9.73 19.99
N GLN A 13 -8.31 10.32 20.14
CA GLN A 13 -8.15 11.73 20.52
C GLN A 13 -8.68 12.67 19.44
N ILE A 14 -8.52 12.33 18.14
CA ILE A 14 -9.03 13.13 17.02
C ILE A 14 -10.55 12.98 16.90
N ASN A 15 -11.06 11.74 16.98
CA ASN A 15 -12.49 11.46 16.92
C ASN A 15 -12.89 10.45 18.01
N PRO A 16 -13.43 10.93 19.15
CA PRO A 16 -13.80 10.05 20.27
C PRO A 16 -14.87 9.00 19.94
N ARG A 17 -15.62 9.19 18.83
CA ARG A 17 -16.66 8.25 18.39
C ARG A 17 -16.15 7.17 17.45
N ILE A 18 -14.86 7.21 17.05
CA ILE A 18 -14.29 6.20 16.16
C ILE A 18 -14.18 4.86 16.89
N LYS A 19 -14.55 3.79 16.21
CA LYS A 19 -14.27 2.43 16.65
C LYS A 19 -12.95 2.00 16.02
N VAL A 20 -11.93 1.75 16.83
CA VAL A 20 -10.62 1.30 16.38
C VAL A 20 -10.39 -0.11 16.89
N ASN A 21 -10.30 -1.07 15.98
CA ASN A 21 -9.85 -2.43 16.27
C ASN A 21 -8.35 -2.50 16.00
N ILE A 22 -7.61 -2.96 16.99
CA ILE A 22 -6.16 -3.16 16.88
C ILE A 22 -5.91 -4.63 16.57
N ILE A 23 -5.08 -4.88 15.57
CA ILE A 23 -4.56 -6.21 15.25
C ILE A 23 -3.03 -6.09 15.29
N ASP A 24 -2.43 -6.64 16.33
CA ASP A 24 -0.98 -6.67 16.52
C ASP A 24 -0.44 -8.00 16.02
N ASP A 25 -0.51 -8.19 14.70
CA ASP A 25 -0.01 -9.38 14.02
C ASP A 25 0.51 -9.03 12.62
N PHE A 26 1.39 -9.87 12.10
CA PHE A 26 1.86 -9.78 10.73
C PHE A 26 0.84 -10.43 9.78
N LEU A 27 0.47 -9.70 8.74
CA LEU A 27 -0.36 -10.26 7.68
C LEU A 27 0.42 -11.29 6.87
N THR A 28 -0.16 -12.47 6.73
CA THR A 28 0.39 -13.60 5.98
C THR A 28 -0.65 -14.16 5.00
N PRO A 29 -0.25 -15.02 4.04
CA PRO A 29 -1.20 -15.72 3.18
C PRO A 29 -2.20 -16.59 3.94
N GLU A 30 -1.80 -17.08 5.12
CA GLU A 30 -2.58 -18.01 5.94
C GLU A 30 -3.66 -17.29 6.77
N ASN A 31 -3.37 -16.07 7.25
CA ASN A 31 -4.28 -15.34 8.14
C ASN A 31 -5.05 -14.18 7.49
N VAL A 32 -4.76 -13.83 6.23
CA VAL A 32 -5.38 -12.68 5.56
C VAL A 32 -6.92 -12.74 5.54
N ALA A 33 -7.50 -13.92 5.43
CA ALA A 33 -8.94 -14.10 5.41
C ALA A 33 -9.58 -13.85 6.77
N GLU A 34 -8.90 -14.24 7.85
CA GLU A 34 -9.33 -14.00 9.22
C GLU A 34 -9.20 -12.52 9.58
N LEU A 35 -8.06 -11.90 9.27
CA LEU A 35 -7.77 -10.49 9.57
C LEU A 35 -8.73 -9.53 8.85
N LEU A 36 -9.28 -9.92 7.70
CA LEU A 36 -10.27 -9.14 6.94
C LEU A 36 -11.72 -9.60 7.19
N ASN A 37 -11.99 -10.20 8.33
CA ASN A 37 -13.35 -10.55 8.76
C ASN A 37 -13.74 -9.73 10.00
N PRO A 38 -14.88 -8.97 9.99
CA PRO A 38 -15.82 -8.83 8.87
C PRO A 38 -15.22 -8.10 7.66
N VAL A 39 -15.78 -8.39 6.47
CA VAL A 39 -15.31 -7.82 5.20
C VAL A 39 -15.36 -6.28 5.24
N PRO A 40 -14.22 -5.60 5.06
CA PRO A 40 -14.19 -4.14 5.10
C PRO A 40 -14.74 -3.52 3.81
N ASP A 41 -15.26 -2.29 3.90
CA ASP A 41 -15.70 -1.51 2.74
C ASP A 41 -14.57 -1.15 1.79
N ILE A 42 -13.36 -0.97 2.33
CA ILE A 42 -12.15 -0.64 1.60
C ILE A 42 -10.91 -1.03 2.41
N VAL A 43 -9.86 -1.41 1.72
CA VAL A 43 -8.55 -1.69 2.30
C VAL A 43 -7.52 -0.69 1.77
N LEU A 44 -6.73 -0.12 2.68
CA LEU A 44 -5.54 0.66 2.36
C LEU A 44 -4.30 -0.13 2.79
N ASP A 45 -3.49 -0.49 1.80
CA ASP A 45 -2.28 -1.30 1.98
C ASP A 45 -1.03 -0.41 1.97
N CYS A 46 -0.37 -0.33 3.11
CA CYS A 46 0.92 0.35 3.30
C CYS A 46 2.04 -0.63 3.71
N ILE A 47 1.85 -1.93 3.49
CA ILE A 47 2.82 -2.99 3.83
C ILE A 47 4.01 -2.89 2.88
N ASP A 48 5.23 -3.13 3.35
CA ASP A 48 6.47 -3.17 2.57
C ASP A 48 6.94 -4.59 2.24
N ASP A 49 6.37 -5.62 2.87
CA ASP A 49 6.64 -7.02 2.53
C ASP A 49 5.86 -7.46 1.29
N VAL A 50 6.59 -7.91 0.28
CA VAL A 50 6.01 -8.31 -1.02
C VAL A 50 5.10 -9.54 -0.90
N LYS A 51 5.41 -10.48 0.00
CA LYS A 51 4.64 -11.72 0.16
C LYS A 51 3.28 -11.42 0.81
N ALA A 52 3.28 -10.64 1.88
CA ALA A 52 2.08 -10.17 2.56
C ALA A 52 1.21 -9.31 1.63
N LYS A 53 1.81 -8.33 0.97
CA LYS A 53 1.12 -7.45 0.01
C LYS A 53 0.48 -8.24 -1.14
N LEU A 54 1.16 -9.27 -1.67
CA LEU A 54 0.59 -10.14 -2.69
C LEU A 54 -0.61 -10.93 -2.18
N ALA A 55 -0.53 -11.49 -0.96
CA ALA A 55 -1.64 -12.21 -0.35
C ALA A 55 -2.87 -11.32 -0.19
N LEU A 56 -2.65 -10.09 0.31
CA LEU A 56 -3.69 -9.09 0.45
C LEU A 56 -4.34 -8.72 -0.89
N MET A 57 -3.53 -8.48 -1.93
CA MET A 57 -4.02 -8.19 -3.28
C MET A 57 -4.88 -9.32 -3.84
N LEU A 58 -4.45 -10.58 -3.68
CA LEU A 58 -5.19 -11.74 -4.13
C LEU A 58 -6.52 -11.86 -3.38
N HIS A 59 -6.48 -11.78 -2.05
CA HIS A 59 -7.68 -11.87 -1.21
C HIS A 59 -8.71 -10.79 -1.56
N CYS A 60 -8.28 -9.53 -1.61
CA CYS A 60 -9.17 -8.41 -1.95
C CYS A 60 -9.75 -8.54 -3.35
N ARG A 61 -8.96 -8.99 -4.34
CA ARG A 61 -9.45 -9.17 -5.69
C ARG A 61 -10.49 -10.27 -5.80
N PHE A 62 -10.25 -11.44 -5.21
CA PHE A 62 -11.20 -12.57 -5.26
C PHE A 62 -12.50 -12.26 -4.51
N ASN A 63 -12.42 -11.50 -3.42
CA ASN A 63 -13.58 -11.11 -2.62
C ASN A 63 -14.20 -9.77 -3.04
N LYS A 64 -13.74 -9.16 -4.16
CA LYS A 64 -14.22 -7.87 -4.70
C LYS A 64 -14.13 -6.72 -3.67
N ILE A 65 -13.17 -6.77 -2.77
CA ILE A 65 -12.91 -5.72 -1.79
C ILE A 65 -12.10 -4.61 -2.48
N PRO A 66 -12.57 -3.37 -2.46
CA PRO A 66 -11.80 -2.24 -2.99
C PRO A 66 -10.47 -2.12 -2.27
N LEU A 67 -9.37 -2.04 -3.05
CA LEU A 67 -8.02 -1.98 -2.52
C LEU A 67 -7.27 -0.77 -3.10
N ILE A 68 -6.60 -0.04 -2.22
CA ILE A 68 -5.64 1.01 -2.55
C ILE A 68 -4.28 0.57 -2.01
N VAL A 69 -3.26 0.64 -2.84
CA VAL A 69 -1.92 0.13 -2.53
C VAL A 69 -0.91 1.25 -2.60
N SER A 70 -0.13 1.42 -1.54
CA SER A 70 1.05 2.26 -1.54
C SER A 70 2.23 1.52 -2.16
N GLY A 71 2.86 2.15 -3.14
CA GLY A 71 4.18 1.75 -3.65
C GLY A 71 5.32 2.17 -2.74
N GLY A 72 6.55 2.03 -3.21
CA GLY A 72 7.75 2.39 -2.48
C GLY A 72 8.01 3.90 -2.46
N ALA A 73 8.22 4.47 -1.27
CA ALA A 73 8.57 5.87 -1.06
C ALA A 73 10.07 6.08 -0.75
N GLY A 74 10.83 5.00 -0.57
CA GLY A 74 12.26 5.05 -0.23
C GLY A 74 13.09 5.75 -1.30
N GLY A 75 13.95 6.68 -0.90
CA GLY A 75 14.82 7.46 -1.79
C GLY A 75 14.11 8.50 -2.66
N LYS A 76 12.82 8.68 -2.53
CA LYS A 76 12.03 9.65 -3.29
C LYS A 76 12.03 10.99 -2.57
N LEU A 77 12.19 12.09 -3.33
CA LEU A 77 12.30 13.45 -2.78
C LEU A 77 11.25 14.42 -3.34
N ASP A 78 10.79 14.19 -4.57
CA ASP A 78 9.88 15.09 -5.27
C ASP A 78 8.41 14.62 -5.17
N PRO A 79 7.57 15.28 -4.36
CA PRO A 79 6.17 14.94 -4.21
C PRO A 79 5.35 15.21 -5.48
N LEU A 80 5.81 16.08 -6.39
CA LEU A 80 5.11 16.35 -7.66
C LEU A 80 5.19 15.20 -8.66
N LYS A 81 6.09 14.26 -8.43
CA LYS A 81 6.23 13.04 -9.22
C LYS A 81 5.35 11.88 -8.75
N ILE A 82 4.53 12.09 -7.74
CA ILE A 82 3.56 11.08 -7.27
C ILE A 82 2.44 10.94 -8.30
N ARG A 83 2.04 9.71 -8.53
CA ARG A 83 0.99 9.31 -9.49
C ARG A 83 0.02 8.35 -8.85
N VAL A 84 -1.20 8.35 -9.39
CA VAL A 84 -2.24 7.36 -9.05
C VAL A 84 -2.63 6.65 -10.34
N ALA A 85 -2.53 5.34 -10.35
CA ALA A 85 -2.94 4.54 -11.50
C ALA A 85 -3.33 3.11 -11.07
N ASP A 86 -4.02 2.40 -11.97
CA ASP A 86 -4.15 0.95 -11.86
C ASP A 86 -2.78 0.26 -11.92
N LEU A 87 -2.60 -0.84 -11.18
CA LEU A 87 -1.35 -1.60 -11.13
C LEU A 87 -0.79 -1.95 -12.52
N SER A 88 -1.65 -2.10 -13.55
CA SER A 88 -1.23 -2.37 -14.92
C SER A 88 -0.42 -1.24 -15.56
N LYS A 89 -0.58 -0.02 -15.05
CA LYS A 89 0.01 1.22 -15.59
C LYS A 89 1.13 1.79 -14.71
N THR A 90 1.46 1.15 -13.58
CA THR A 90 2.53 1.64 -12.70
C THR A 90 3.89 1.47 -13.34
N GLU A 91 4.77 2.43 -13.12
CA GLU A 91 6.13 2.49 -13.66
C GLU A 91 7.11 2.96 -12.59
N GLN A 92 8.41 2.74 -12.79
CA GLN A 92 9.51 3.18 -11.90
C GLN A 92 9.34 2.79 -10.42
N ASP A 93 8.56 1.74 -10.14
CA ASP A 93 8.40 1.16 -8.81
C ASP A 93 8.71 -0.35 -8.87
N PRO A 94 9.88 -0.77 -8.37
CA PRO A 94 10.31 -2.17 -8.43
C PRO A 94 9.39 -3.13 -7.67
N MET A 95 8.82 -2.67 -6.54
CA MET A 95 7.91 -3.50 -5.73
C MET A 95 6.61 -3.75 -6.48
N LEU A 96 5.99 -2.71 -7.02
CA LEU A 96 4.76 -2.85 -7.82
C LEU A 96 5.00 -3.64 -9.12
N ALA A 97 6.17 -3.47 -9.76
CA ALA A 97 6.54 -4.26 -10.93
C ALA A 97 6.65 -5.75 -10.60
N LYS A 98 7.25 -6.11 -9.46
CA LYS A 98 7.35 -7.49 -8.97
C LYS A 98 5.96 -8.08 -8.66
N LEU A 99 5.10 -7.33 -7.98
CA LEU A 99 3.72 -7.75 -7.66
C LEU A 99 2.91 -7.98 -8.94
N ARG A 100 2.98 -7.06 -9.90
CA ARG A 100 2.33 -7.19 -11.21
C ARG A 100 2.78 -8.46 -11.94
N SER A 101 4.08 -8.73 -11.95
CA SER A 101 4.64 -9.95 -12.56
C SER A 101 4.12 -11.21 -11.87
N GLN A 102 4.12 -11.24 -10.53
CA GLN A 102 3.64 -12.38 -9.76
C GLN A 102 2.13 -12.64 -9.91
N LEU A 103 1.31 -11.60 -10.03
CA LEU A 103 -0.12 -11.74 -10.30
C LEU A 103 -0.36 -12.31 -11.71
N ARG A 104 0.38 -11.85 -12.72
CA ARG A 104 0.32 -12.39 -14.08
C ARG A 104 0.75 -13.85 -14.16
N ALA A 105 1.79 -14.23 -13.46
CA ALA A 105 2.25 -15.62 -13.36
C ALA A 105 1.17 -16.54 -12.76
N ARG A 106 0.29 -16.02 -11.92
CA ARG A 106 -0.86 -16.73 -11.35
C ARG A 106 -2.11 -16.69 -12.23
N GLY A 107 -1.99 -16.20 -13.45
CA GLY A 107 -3.09 -16.16 -14.41
C GLY A 107 -4.01 -14.94 -14.30
N ILE A 108 -3.69 -13.97 -13.46
CA ILE A 108 -4.48 -12.75 -13.28
C ILE A 108 -4.02 -11.69 -14.28
N CYS A 109 -4.95 -11.15 -15.07
CA CYS A 109 -4.68 -10.08 -16.04
C CYS A 109 -3.50 -10.40 -16.97
N LYS A 110 -3.62 -11.50 -17.73
CA LYS A 110 -2.57 -12.00 -18.62
C LYS A 110 -2.28 -11.09 -19.79
N LYS A 111 -3.28 -10.32 -20.26
CA LYS A 111 -3.11 -9.40 -21.39
C LYS A 111 -2.38 -8.13 -20.94
N PRO A 112 -1.47 -7.57 -21.76
CA PRO A 112 -0.62 -6.44 -21.37
C PRO A 112 -1.37 -5.19 -20.89
N LYS A 113 -2.55 -4.91 -21.44
CA LYS A 113 -3.37 -3.72 -21.12
C LYS A 113 -4.55 -4.02 -20.19
N GLU A 114 -4.68 -5.24 -19.72
CA GLU A 114 -5.78 -5.64 -18.83
C GLU A 114 -5.59 -5.00 -17.45
N LYS A 115 -6.65 -4.37 -16.94
CA LYS A 115 -6.65 -3.71 -15.63
C LYS A 115 -6.74 -4.73 -14.51
N PHE A 116 -5.93 -4.55 -13.47
CA PHE A 116 -6.00 -5.33 -12.24
C PHE A 116 -7.17 -4.93 -11.35
N GLY A 117 -7.71 -3.72 -11.51
CA GLY A 117 -8.72 -3.16 -10.60
C GLY A 117 -8.12 -2.75 -9.23
N ILE A 118 -6.81 -2.62 -9.15
CA ILE A 118 -6.06 -2.24 -7.94
C ILE A 118 -5.52 -0.84 -8.15
N THR A 119 -5.96 0.10 -7.34
CA THR A 119 -5.46 1.48 -7.36
C THR A 119 -4.13 1.54 -6.64
N CYS A 120 -3.09 2.03 -7.31
CA CYS A 120 -1.76 2.20 -6.74
C CYS A 120 -1.37 3.67 -6.67
N ILE A 121 -0.75 4.06 -5.54
CA ILE A 121 -0.10 5.35 -5.35
C ILE A 121 1.39 5.09 -5.40
N TYR A 122 2.10 5.73 -6.31
CA TYR A 122 3.52 5.49 -6.55
C TYR A 122 4.20 6.76 -7.03
N SER A 123 5.52 6.81 -7.02
CA SER A 123 6.28 7.93 -7.54
C SER A 123 7.15 7.51 -8.72
N ILE A 124 7.15 8.33 -9.76
CA ILE A 124 8.06 8.23 -10.90
C ILE A 124 9.40 8.95 -10.66
N ASP A 125 9.63 9.40 -9.43
CA ASP A 125 10.93 9.97 -9.06
C ASP A 125 12.02 8.90 -9.06
N ASN A 126 13.22 9.26 -9.49
CA ASN A 126 14.38 8.38 -9.36
C ASN A 126 14.83 8.35 -7.90
N PRO A 127 15.08 7.17 -7.32
CA PRO A 127 15.56 7.11 -5.95
C PRO A 127 16.91 7.81 -5.83
N PHE A 128 17.03 8.71 -4.84
CA PHE A 128 18.30 9.28 -4.47
C PHE A 128 19.13 8.21 -3.77
N SER A 129 20.28 7.87 -4.33
CA SER A 129 21.27 6.98 -3.72
C SER A 129 22.40 7.82 -3.19
N SER A 130 22.57 7.88 -1.87
CA SER A 130 23.84 8.34 -1.31
C SER A 130 24.85 7.21 -1.42
N ALA A 131 26.05 7.49 -1.95
CA ALA A 131 27.13 6.49 -2.09
C ALA A 131 27.61 5.92 -0.76
N ASP A 132 27.21 6.49 0.37
CA ASP A 132 27.68 6.16 1.72
C ASP A 132 26.73 5.26 2.52
N VAL A 133 25.72 4.68 1.90
CA VAL A 133 24.79 3.82 2.63
C VAL A 133 25.34 2.40 2.72
N CYS A 134 25.85 2.04 3.91
CA CYS A 134 26.23 0.66 4.23
C CYS A 134 25.05 -0.29 4.02
N PRO A 135 25.24 -1.44 3.34
CA PRO A 135 24.24 -2.48 3.27
C PRO A 135 24.12 -3.16 4.64
N SER A 136 23.31 -2.59 5.53
CA SER A 136 22.96 -3.28 6.78
C SER A 136 22.04 -4.46 6.46
N ALA A 137 22.52 -5.65 6.76
CA ALA A 137 21.75 -6.88 6.74
C ALA A 137 20.64 -6.82 7.80
N GLY A 138 19.40 -6.73 7.38
CA GLY A 138 18.21 -6.75 8.26
C GLY A 138 17.23 -5.64 7.88
N LEU A 139 15.97 -5.91 7.73
CA LEU A 139 14.92 -5.03 7.22
C LEU A 139 15.33 -4.32 5.92
N ARG A 140 14.88 -4.85 4.79
CA ARG A 140 15.30 -4.46 3.43
C ARG A 140 14.79 -3.07 3.02
N CYS A 141 15.16 -2.03 3.78
CA CYS A 141 14.96 -0.64 3.39
C CYS A 141 15.94 -0.17 2.31
N GLY A 142 16.60 -1.07 1.58
CA GLY A 142 17.48 -0.76 0.45
C GLY A 142 18.55 0.31 0.72
N GLY A 143 18.75 0.70 1.98
CA GLY A 143 19.64 1.80 2.34
C GLY A 143 19.13 3.21 2.01
N TYR A 144 17.90 3.34 1.49
CA TYR A 144 17.30 4.63 1.18
C TYR A 144 16.58 5.19 2.40
N GLY A 145 16.86 6.45 2.75
CA GLY A 145 16.01 7.20 3.67
C GLY A 145 14.64 7.49 3.05
N SER A 146 13.72 8.01 3.87
CA SER A 146 12.42 8.49 3.40
C SER A 146 12.24 9.97 3.74
N ALA A 147 11.75 10.75 2.77
CA ALA A 147 11.41 12.15 2.97
C ALA A 147 9.94 12.27 3.41
N VAL A 148 9.70 12.99 4.51
CA VAL A 148 8.34 13.19 5.05
C VAL A 148 7.42 13.86 4.03
N VAL A 149 7.93 14.73 3.18
CA VAL A 149 7.14 15.41 2.12
C VAL A 149 6.56 14.40 1.12
N VAL A 150 7.26 13.30 0.86
CA VAL A 150 6.79 12.25 -0.04
C VAL A 150 5.83 11.30 0.70
N THR A 151 6.22 10.80 1.86
CA THR A 151 5.38 9.85 2.62
C THR A 151 4.06 10.47 3.07
N SER A 152 4.07 11.73 3.52
CA SER A 152 2.84 12.46 3.85
C SER A 152 1.96 12.71 2.63
N SER A 153 2.55 13.05 1.47
CA SER A 153 1.79 13.23 0.23
C SER A 153 1.17 11.91 -0.24
N PHE A 154 1.88 10.79 -0.14
CA PHE A 154 1.29 9.46 -0.38
C PHE A 154 0.07 9.23 0.50
N ALA A 155 0.18 9.52 1.81
CA ALA A 155 -0.93 9.33 2.76
C ALA A 155 -2.14 10.21 2.42
N MET A 156 -1.93 11.49 2.11
CA MET A 156 -3.02 12.42 1.74
C MET A 156 -3.72 12.01 0.45
N ILE A 157 -2.94 11.58 -0.56
CA ILE A 157 -3.50 11.07 -1.82
C ILE A 157 -4.27 9.77 -1.57
N ALA A 158 -3.75 8.88 -0.71
CA ALA A 158 -4.45 7.66 -0.34
C ALA A 158 -5.82 7.93 0.29
N VAL A 159 -5.88 8.88 1.22
CA VAL A 159 -7.15 9.31 1.83
C VAL A 159 -8.11 9.88 0.78
N ALA A 160 -7.61 10.72 -0.14
CA ALA A 160 -8.44 11.24 -1.21
C ALA A 160 -9.03 10.13 -2.10
N GLU A 161 -8.25 9.11 -2.44
CA GLU A 161 -8.74 7.96 -3.21
C GLU A 161 -9.74 7.09 -2.41
N VAL A 162 -9.55 6.96 -1.08
CA VAL A 162 -10.53 6.31 -0.19
C VAL A 162 -11.87 7.05 -0.24
N LEU A 163 -11.84 8.37 -0.04
CA LEU A 163 -13.06 9.20 -0.06
C LEU A 163 -13.80 9.09 -1.39
N LYS A 164 -13.10 9.19 -2.52
CA LYS A 164 -13.71 9.00 -3.86
C LYS A 164 -14.40 7.64 -3.99
N LYS A 165 -13.81 6.56 -3.46
CA LYS A 165 -14.40 5.22 -3.55
C LYS A 165 -15.62 5.05 -2.63
N LEU A 166 -15.64 5.72 -1.48
CA LEU A 166 -16.76 5.68 -0.54
C LEU A 166 -17.93 6.53 -1.05
N ASP A 167 -17.68 7.69 -1.64
CA ASP A 167 -18.73 8.56 -2.21
C ASP A 167 -19.42 7.91 -3.42
N LEU A 168 -18.65 7.24 -4.29
CA LEU A 168 -19.20 6.50 -5.44
C LEU A 168 -20.09 5.32 -5.07
N LYS A 169 -20.05 4.83 -3.82
CA LYS A 169 -20.97 3.79 -3.32
C LYS A 169 -22.32 4.34 -2.86
N LYS A 170 -22.44 5.68 -2.70
CA LYS A 170 -23.68 6.34 -2.24
C LYS A 170 -24.53 6.89 -3.39
N ALA A 171 -24.01 6.91 -4.60
CA ALA A 171 -24.68 7.32 -5.83
C ALA A 171 -25.14 6.12 -6.64
#